data_e67973fb2d2f4324158f6e7359da5c31
#
_entry.id   e67973fb2d2f4324158f6e7359da5c31
#
_cell.length_a   1.000
_cell.length_b   1.000
_cell.length_c   1.000
_cell.angle_alpha   90.00
_cell.angle_beta   90.00
_cell.angle_gamma   90.00
#
_symmetry.space_group_name_H-M   'P 1'
#
loop_
_entity.id
_entity.type
_entity.pdbx_description
1 polymer ?
#
loop_
_entity_poly.entity_id
_entity_poly.type
_entity_poly.pdbx_seq_one_letter_code
_entity_poly.pdbx_strand_id
1 'polypeptide(L)'
;MNSEQLIELTKELIYEATHFNVSYVKQIYSDKLLIVKVDENGVADTMNKEQLVSFVQGNKDSNAEPFSTKAEFHYAVCDGNMGMVVMTRDLELGSGRKFFTLIWEYLSGRWQVVKESSVVRN
;
A
#
# COMPACT_ATOMS: atom_id res chain seq x y z
N MET A 1 -14.45 4.60 -12.58
CA MET A 1 -14.00 5.04 -11.25
C MET A 1 -13.44 6.44 -11.34
N ASN A 2 -13.74 7.29 -10.37
CA ASN A 2 -13.21 8.64 -10.29
C ASN A 2 -12.16 8.75 -9.18
N SER A 3 -11.52 9.93 -9.06
CA SER A 3 -10.47 10.16 -8.05
C SER A 3 -10.95 9.94 -6.62
N GLU A 4 -12.17 10.38 -6.30
CA GLU A 4 -12.73 10.23 -4.94
C GLU A 4 -12.95 8.76 -4.61
N GLN A 5 -13.46 7.99 -5.55
CA GLN A 5 -13.66 6.55 -5.38
C GLN A 5 -12.32 5.83 -5.20
N LEU A 6 -11.29 6.25 -5.92
CA LEU A 6 -9.96 5.69 -5.79
C LEU A 6 -9.36 5.98 -4.41
N ILE A 7 -9.58 7.18 -3.88
CA ILE A 7 -9.15 7.53 -2.51
C ILE A 7 -9.87 6.64 -1.49
N GLU A 8 -11.19 6.46 -1.64
CA GLU A 8 -11.95 5.61 -0.72
C GLU A 8 -11.47 4.15 -0.78
N LEU A 9 -11.19 3.64 -1.97
CA LEU A 9 -10.63 2.29 -2.13
C LEU A 9 -9.26 2.18 -1.46
N THR A 10 -8.43 3.22 -1.57
CA THR A 10 -7.12 3.25 -0.92
C THR A 10 -7.23 3.31 0.60
N LYS A 11 -8.20 4.04 1.14
CA LYS A 11 -8.47 4.05 2.60
C LYS A 11 -8.88 2.66 3.09
N GLU A 12 -9.70 1.96 2.34
CA GLU A 12 -10.09 0.59 2.65
C GLU A 12 -8.87 -0.33 2.66
N LEU A 13 -8.02 -0.20 1.64
CA LEU A 13 -6.77 -0.96 1.57
C LEU A 13 -5.90 -0.71 2.80
N ILE A 14 -5.71 0.55 3.18
CA ILE A 14 -4.90 0.91 4.35
C ILE A 14 -5.47 0.26 5.61
N TYR A 15 -6.79 0.33 5.82
CA TYR A 15 -7.42 -0.27 6.98
C TYR A 15 -7.22 -1.78 7.00
N GLU A 16 -7.54 -2.46 5.92
CA GLU A 16 -7.48 -3.92 5.86
C GLU A 16 -6.05 -4.45 5.95
N ALA A 17 -5.11 -3.81 5.27
CA ALA A 17 -3.71 -4.25 5.29
C ALA A 17 -3.05 -4.01 6.64
N THR A 18 -3.32 -2.88 7.29
CA THR A 18 -2.75 -2.55 8.61
C THR A 18 -3.34 -3.40 9.73
N HIS A 19 -4.51 -4.00 9.52
CA HIS A 19 -5.16 -4.92 10.45
C HIS A 19 -4.92 -6.39 10.07
N PHE A 20 -4.01 -6.61 9.14
CA PHE A 20 -3.53 -7.95 8.76
C PHE A 20 -4.62 -8.87 8.22
N ASN A 21 -5.54 -8.32 7.42
CA ASN A 21 -6.55 -9.11 6.71
C ASN A 21 -5.89 -9.80 5.51
N VAL A 22 -5.40 -11.02 5.73
CA VAL A 22 -4.63 -11.76 4.72
C VAL A 22 -5.43 -12.03 3.46
N SER A 23 -6.70 -12.42 3.58
CA SER A 23 -7.52 -12.72 2.40
C SER A 23 -7.77 -11.49 1.55
N TYR A 24 -7.96 -10.32 2.18
CA TYR A 24 -8.08 -9.06 1.47
C TYR A 24 -6.79 -8.71 0.72
N VAL A 25 -5.65 -8.83 1.40
CA VAL A 25 -4.33 -8.55 0.81
C VAL A 25 -4.09 -9.42 -0.42
N LYS A 26 -4.43 -10.71 -0.33
CA LYS A 26 -4.28 -11.64 -1.47
C LYS A 26 -5.10 -11.22 -2.70
N GLN A 27 -6.23 -10.57 -2.49
CA GLN A 27 -7.10 -10.15 -3.60
C GLN A 27 -6.74 -8.79 -4.15
N ILE A 28 -6.40 -7.82 -3.28
CA ILE A 28 -6.24 -6.44 -3.70
C ILE A 28 -4.88 -6.17 -4.35
N TYR A 29 -3.86 -6.91 -3.99
CA TYR A 29 -2.55 -6.79 -4.62
C TYR A 29 -2.43 -7.77 -5.78
N SER A 30 -1.95 -7.28 -6.92
CA SER A 30 -1.76 -8.09 -8.13
C SER A 30 -0.65 -9.12 -7.94
N ASP A 31 -0.75 -10.25 -8.66
CA ASP A 31 0.31 -11.26 -8.68
C ASP A 31 1.63 -10.70 -9.25
N LYS A 32 1.56 -9.63 -10.03
CA LYS A 32 2.75 -8.95 -10.57
C LYS A 32 3.21 -7.76 -9.73
N LEU A 33 2.78 -7.70 -8.46
CA LEU A 33 3.13 -6.61 -7.56
C LEU A 33 4.63 -6.41 -7.44
N LEU A 34 5.06 -5.15 -7.50
CA LEU A 34 6.39 -4.73 -7.12
C LEU A 34 6.28 -3.61 -6.10
N ILE A 35 6.86 -3.81 -4.92
CA ILE A 35 7.00 -2.77 -3.89
C ILE A 35 8.48 -2.37 -3.85
N VAL A 36 8.74 -1.06 -3.85
CA VAL A 36 10.08 -0.51 -3.67
C VAL A 36 10.06 0.36 -2.43
N LYS A 37 10.93 0.08 -1.47
CA LYS A 37 11.06 0.85 -0.22
C LYS A 37 12.43 1.52 -0.22
N VAL A 38 12.43 2.83 -0.05
CA VAL A 38 13.68 3.61 0.03
C VAL A 38 13.81 4.14 1.45
N ASP A 39 14.91 3.79 2.13
CA ASP A 39 15.15 4.22 3.50
C ASP A 39 15.73 5.64 3.57
N GLU A 40 15.99 6.13 4.80
CA GLU A 40 16.50 7.48 5.02
C GLU A 40 17.89 7.71 4.43
N ASN A 41 18.60 6.65 4.09
CA ASN A 41 19.93 6.74 3.47
C ASN A 41 19.88 6.59 1.93
N GLY A 42 18.66 6.50 1.38
CA GLY A 42 18.50 6.34 -0.06
C GLY A 42 18.72 4.91 -0.56
N VAL A 43 18.76 3.94 0.35
CA VAL A 43 18.93 2.54 -0.02
C VAL A 43 17.59 1.93 -0.35
N ALA A 44 17.46 1.33 -1.52
CA ALA A 44 16.23 0.71 -1.98
C ALA A 44 16.21 -0.79 -1.67
N ASP A 45 15.06 -1.27 -1.23
CA ASP A 45 14.75 -2.68 -1.05
C ASP A 45 13.44 -2.98 -1.77
N THR A 46 13.26 -4.22 -2.21
CA THR A 46 12.07 -4.61 -2.98
C THR A 46 11.32 -5.76 -2.30
N MET A 47 10.02 -5.83 -2.60
CA MET A 47 9.16 -6.88 -2.09
C MET A 47 8.15 -7.25 -3.17
N ASN A 48 7.93 -8.55 -3.36
CA ASN A 48 6.88 -9.05 -4.24
C ASN A 48 5.62 -9.42 -3.43
N LYS A 49 4.57 -9.87 -4.12
CA LYS A 49 3.31 -10.22 -3.46
C LYS A 49 3.48 -11.34 -2.43
N GLU A 50 4.23 -12.38 -2.77
CA GLU A 50 4.43 -13.52 -1.87
C GLU A 50 5.09 -13.08 -0.56
N GLN A 51 6.10 -12.22 -0.65
CA GLN A 51 6.79 -11.65 0.51
C GLN A 51 5.85 -10.77 1.32
N LEU A 52 5.02 -9.96 0.68
CA LEU A 52 4.04 -9.12 1.36
C LEU A 52 3.02 -9.99 2.12
N VAL A 53 2.47 -11.00 1.47
CA VAL A 53 1.50 -11.90 2.10
C VAL A 53 2.13 -12.60 3.30
N SER A 54 3.37 -13.07 3.19
CA SER A 54 4.09 -13.70 4.31
C SER A 54 4.28 -12.72 5.47
N PHE A 55 4.61 -11.47 5.18
CA PHE A 55 4.76 -10.43 6.20
C PHE A 55 3.44 -10.19 6.95
N VAL A 56 2.35 -10.04 6.21
CA VAL A 56 1.02 -9.81 6.78
C VAL A 56 0.57 -11.03 7.61
N GLN A 57 0.79 -12.24 7.10
CA GLN A 57 0.44 -13.47 7.80
C GLN A 57 1.23 -13.60 9.11
N GLY A 58 2.53 -13.28 9.09
CA GLY A 58 3.36 -13.33 10.29
C GLY A 58 2.88 -12.38 11.38
N ASN A 59 2.45 -11.17 11.01
CA ASN A 59 1.89 -10.22 11.98
C ASN A 59 0.55 -10.71 12.53
N LYS A 60 -0.29 -11.30 11.69
CA LYS A 60 -1.55 -11.88 12.12
C LYS A 60 -1.32 -13.02 13.12
N ASP A 61 -0.43 -13.93 12.80
CA ASP A 61 -0.14 -15.11 13.62
C ASP A 61 0.46 -14.74 14.99
N SER A 62 1.22 -13.64 15.05
CA SER A 62 1.83 -13.16 16.29
C SER A 62 0.93 -12.23 17.09
N ASN A 63 -0.29 -11.97 16.65
CA ASN A 63 -1.21 -10.99 17.25
C ASN A 63 -0.57 -9.60 17.37
N ALA A 64 0.17 -9.19 16.35
CA ALA A 64 0.80 -7.87 16.34
C ALA A 64 -0.25 -6.76 16.38
N GLU A 65 0.11 -5.64 17.03
CA GLU A 65 -0.73 -4.45 17.03
C GLU A 65 -0.89 -3.93 15.61
N PRO A 66 -2.08 -3.47 15.22
CA PRO A 66 -2.27 -2.85 13.90
C PRO A 66 -1.33 -1.67 13.69
N PHE A 67 -0.90 -1.48 12.46
CA PHE A 67 -0.16 -0.27 12.11
C PHE A 67 -1.10 0.93 12.02
N SER A 68 -0.54 2.13 12.04
CA SER A 68 -1.33 3.36 11.90
C SER A 68 -2.08 3.38 10.57
N THR A 69 -3.33 3.85 10.61
CA THR A 69 -4.13 4.09 9.40
C THR A 69 -4.03 5.53 8.92
N LYS A 70 -3.22 6.35 9.60
CA LYS A 70 -3.11 7.77 9.31
C LYS A 70 -2.50 7.99 7.94
N ALA A 71 -3.19 8.76 7.10
CA ALA A 71 -2.74 9.07 5.76
C ALA A 71 -3.22 10.46 5.36
N GLU A 72 -2.38 11.18 4.65
CA GLU A 72 -2.72 12.44 4.02
C GLU A 72 -2.62 12.27 2.52
N PHE A 73 -3.74 12.42 1.82
CA PHE A 73 -3.79 12.24 0.37
C PHE A 73 -3.46 13.54 -0.33
N HIS A 74 -2.43 13.52 -1.17
CA HIS A 74 -1.97 14.70 -1.91
C HIS A 74 -2.51 14.72 -3.34
N TYR A 75 -2.69 13.56 -3.96
CA TYR A 75 -3.13 13.48 -5.33
C TYR A 75 -3.71 12.11 -5.63
N ALA A 76 -4.75 12.08 -6.45
CA ALA A 76 -5.30 10.84 -6.97
C ALA A 76 -5.86 11.09 -8.36
N VAL A 77 -5.60 10.19 -9.28
CA VAL A 77 -6.10 10.27 -10.65
C VAL A 77 -6.46 8.89 -11.15
N CYS A 78 -7.56 8.80 -11.89
CA CYS A 78 -7.96 7.63 -12.64
C CYS A 78 -8.00 7.98 -14.12
N ASP A 79 -7.36 7.16 -14.94
CA ASP A 79 -7.38 7.31 -16.38
C ASP A 79 -7.61 5.92 -17.00
N GLY A 80 -8.85 5.67 -17.45
CA GLY A 80 -9.23 4.37 -17.97
C GLY A 80 -9.05 3.27 -16.93
N ASN A 81 -8.20 2.30 -17.22
CA ASN A 81 -7.93 1.13 -16.37
C ASN A 81 -6.74 1.33 -15.43
N MET A 82 -6.24 2.55 -15.32
CA MET A 82 -5.09 2.90 -14.47
C MET A 82 -5.49 3.92 -13.43
N GLY A 83 -4.86 3.85 -12.26
CA GLY A 83 -5.02 4.83 -11.22
C GLY A 83 -3.70 5.07 -10.50
N MET A 84 -3.49 6.29 -10.00
CA MET A 84 -2.33 6.64 -9.19
C MET A 84 -2.77 7.42 -7.97
N VAL A 85 -2.22 7.07 -6.82
CA VAL A 85 -2.46 7.77 -5.55
C VAL A 85 -1.12 8.13 -4.95
N VAL A 86 -1.00 9.41 -4.56
CA VAL A 86 0.19 9.90 -3.84
C VAL A 86 -0.27 10.35 -2.45
N MET A 87 0.38 9.83 -1.41
CA MET A 87 0.00 10.13 -0.03
C MET A 87 1.22 10.13 0.89
N THR A 88 1.07 10.76 2.04
CA THR A 88 2.03 10.67 3.14
C THR A 88 1.41 9.84 4.25
N ARG A 89 2.20 8.95 4.85
CA ARG A 89 1.78 8.16 5.99
C ARG A 89 2.74 8.33 7.14
N ASP A 90 2.19 8.48 8.35
CA ASP A 90 2.95 8.48 9.60
C ASP A 90 2.90 7.06 10.16
N LEU A 91 4.04 6.37 10.13
CA LEU A 91 4.14 5.04 10.72
C LEU A 91 4.71 5.19 12.12
N GLU A 92 4.06 4.55 13.09
CA GLU A 92 4.29 4.76 14.52
C GLU A 92 5.61 4.21 15.06
N LEU A 93 6.42 3.57 14.28
CA LEU A 93 7.61 2.89 14.79
C LEU A 93 8.88 3.74 14.70
N GLY A 94 8.75 5.05 14.92
CA GLY A 94 9.91 5.94 14.98
C GLY A 94 10.64 6.12 13.66
N SER A 95 10.08 5.62 12.58
CA SER A 95 10.71 5.68 11.26
C SER A 95 10.31 6.94 10.48
N GLY A 96 9.69 7.91 11.15
CA GLY A 96 9.32 9.16 10.53
C GLY A 96 8.17 9.02 9.53
N ARG A 97 8.09 9.98 8.64
CA ARG A 97 7.03 10.05 7.63
C ARG A 97 7.49 9.34 6.37
N LYS A 98 6.55 8.68 5.69
CA LYS A 98 6.83 8.03 4.40
C LYS A 98 5.93 8.61 3.34
N PHE A 99 6.53 8.94 2.19
CA PHE A 99 5.77 9.27 0.99
C PHE A 99 5.53 7.99 0.21
N PHE A 100 4.26 7.73 -0.10
CA PHE A 100 3.83 6.55 -0.85
C PHE A 100 3.26 6.97 -2.19
N THR A 101 3.57 6.17 -3.20
CA THR A 101 2.87 6.21 -4.48
C THR A 101 2.33 4.82 -4.77
N LEU A 102 1.04 4.72 -5.03
CA LEU A 102 0.39 3.47 -5.42
C LEU A 102 -0.06 3.58 -6.87
N ILE A 103 0.22 2.55 -7.65
CA ILE A 103 -0.30 2.39 -8.99
C ILE A 103 -1.32 1.27 -8.98
N TRP A 104 -2.54 1.61 -9.35
CA TRP A 104 -3.67 0.69 -9.46
C TRP A 104 -3.93 0.36 -10.92
N GLU A 105 -4.37 -0.87 -11.19
CA GLU A 105 -4.87 -1.27 -12.50
C GLU A 105 -6.15 -2.07 -12.34
N TYR A 106 -7.07 -1.88 -13.30
CA TYR A 106 -8.26 -2.71 -13.41
C TYR A 106 -7.87 -3.96 -14.20
N LEU A 107 -7.77 -5.09 -13.51
CA LEU A 107 -7.31 -6.36 -14.05
C LEU A 107 -8.28 -7.46 -13.64
N SER A 108 -8.67 -8.30 -14.60
CA SER A 108 -9.50 -9.48 -14.31
C SER A 108 -10.77 -9.15 -13.54
N GLY A 109 -11.41 -8.03 -13.90
CA GLY A 109 -12.68 -7.62 -13.33
C GLY A 109 -12.61 -6.88 -11.99
N ARG A 110 -11.40 -6.52 -11.51
CA ARG A 110 -11.26 -5.76 -10.26
C ARG A 110 -10.04 -4.87 -10.26
N TRP A 111 -10.11 -3.83 -9.44
CA TRP A 111 -8.96 -2.94 -9.21
C TRP A 111 -7.95 -3.60 -8.30
N GLN A 112 -6.68 -3.58 -8.70
CA GLN A 112 -5.57 -4.18 -7.97
C GLN A 112 -4.39 -3.26 -7.97
N VAL A 113 -3.62 -3.27 -6.87
CA VAL A 113 -2.34 -2.55 -6.79
C VAL A 113 -1.28 -3.36 -7.53
N VAL A 114 -0.61 -2.74 -8.47
CA VAL A 114 0.47 -3.37 -9.25
C VAL A 114 1.84 -2.87 -8.85
N LYS A 115 1.93 -1.63 -8.37
CA LYS A 115 3.20 -1.05 -7.91
C LYS A 115 2.96 -0.16 -6.71
N GLU A 116 3.92 -0.16 -5.80
CA GLU A 116 3.93 0.70 -4.63
C GLU A 116 5.37 1.15 -4.41
N SER A 117 5.57 2.44 -4.20
CA SER A 117 6.86 2.93 -3.76
C SER A 117 6.68 3.70 -2.46
N SER A 118 7.68 3.61 -1.58
CA SER A 118 7.71 4.43 -0.38
C SER A 118 9.10 4.99 -0.16
N VAL A 119 9.16 6.25 0.28
CA VAL A 119 10.41 6.95 0.56
C VAL A 119 10.29 7.54 1.95
N VAL A 120 11.24 7.20 2.82
CA VAL A 120 11.30 7.76 4.18
C VAL A 120 11.77 9.20 4.11
N ARG A 121 11.07 10.10 4.82
CA ARG A 121 11.45 11.50 4.98
C ARG A 121 11.58 11.80 6.46
N ASN A 122 12.69 12.38 6.82
CA ASN A 122 12.94 12.86 8.18
C ASN A 122 12.55 14.32 8.33
#